data_1ca3228564bc0be8ccafbf2f039762ae
#
_entry.id   1ca3228564bc0be8ccafbf2f039762ae
#
_cell.length_a   1.000
_cell.length_b   1.000
_cell.length_c   1.000
_cell.angle_alpha   90.00
_cell.angle_beta   90.00
_cell.angle_gamma   90.00
#
_symmetry.space_group_name_H-M   'P 1'
#
loop_
_entity.id
_entity.type
_entity.pdbx_description
1 polymer ?
#
loop_
_entity_poly.entity_id
_entity_poly.type
_entity_poly.pdbx_seq_one_letter_code
_entity_poly.pdbx_strand_id
1 'polypeptide(L)'
;MPFGLAAMLVAAGGWPAGKVFLGVISCLVGARTAAMAFNRLADWQIDQRNPRTAVRSTLVSKMTAWLTVGAGMVGLVGGAWFLNPLCLILSPVALGIVCFYSLTKRFTWASHGFLGVALGTAPVGAWLAVRGQFDSWVPIVLGVAVGLWVAGFDLIYALQDREFDRREGLRSFPARFGEGAALRMAMMLHGLAAGFLGLFGWMAGFGWRYGVIWSVVCIALWIENHWSKVEGERGKAFFLANAAVSGLVLGGVVWEIFGK
;
A
#
# COMPACT_ATOMS: atom_id res chain seq x y z
N MET A 1 -3.40 2.80 4.66
CA MET A 1 -4.63 3.07 5.46
C MET A 1 -5.56 4.08 4.78
N PRO A 2 -5.15 5.28 4.35
CA PRO A 2 -6.09 6.27 3.80
C PRO A 2 -6.99 5.75 2.67
N PHE A 3 -6.48 4.97 1.73
CA PHE A 3 -7.29 4.40 0.64
C PHE A 3 -8.34 3.38 1.11
N GLY A 4 -8.05 2.58 2.15
CA GLY A 4 -9.07 1.72 2.76
C GLY A 4 -10.18 2.55 3.42
N LEU A 5 -9.83 3.64 4.10
CA LEU A 5 -10.82 4.57 4.66
C LEU A 5 -11.63 5.28 3.55
N ALA A 6 -10.97 5.69 2.47
CA ALA A 6 -11.66 6.27 1.31
C ALA A 6 -12.69 5.29 0.73
N ALA A 7 -12.30 4.03 0.48
CA ALA A 7 -13.23 3.00 0.01
C ALA A 7 -14.38 2.73 0.97
N MET A 8 -14.11 2.73 2.28
CA MET A 8 -15.13 2.57 3.33
C MET A 8 -16.16 3.70 3.28
N LEU A 9 -15.73 4.95 3.19
CA LEU A 9 -16.61 6.12 3.11
C LEU A 9 -17.47 6.10 1.85
N VAL A 10 -16.88 5.75 0.69
CA VAL A 10 -17.61 5.62 -0.58
C VAL A 10 -18.63 4.49 -0.50
N ALA A 11 -18.26 3.33 0.03
CA ALA A 11 -19.16 2.19 0.19
C ALA A 11 -20.35 2.50 1.10
N ALA A 12 -20.13 3.32 2.14
CA ALA A 12 -21.16 3.74 3.08
C ALA A 12 -22.01 4.91 2.54
N GLY A 13 -21.54 5.62 1.52
CA GLY A 13 -22.14 6.88 1.07
C GLY A 13 -22.08 8.00 2.13
N GLY A 14 -21.17 7.89 3.09
CA GLY A 14 -21.04 8.77 4.24
C GLY A 14 -20.24 8.13 5.37
N TRP A 15 -20.56 8.48 6.63
CA TRP A 15 -19.91 7.87 7.78
C TRP A 15 -20.52 6.48 8.07
N PRO A 16 -19.73 5.41 8.14
CA PRO A 16 -20.25 4.08 8.43
C PRO A 16 -20.67 3.94 9.90
N ALA A 17 -21.43 2.90 10.21
CA ALA A 17 -21.73 2.55 11.60
C ALA A 17 -20.43 2.35 12.41
N GLY A 18 -20.42 2.80 13.67
CA GLY A 18 -19.20 2.76 14.52
C GLY A 18 -18.57 1.37 14.62
N LYS A 19 -19.37 0.30 14.66
CA LYS A 19 -18.91 -1.09 14.62
C LYS A 19 -18.10 -1.38 13.35
N VAL A 20 -18.57 -0.94 12.18
CA VAL A 20 -17.91 -1.15 10.89
C VAL A 20 -16.62 -0.36 10.84
N PHE A 21 -16.64 0.91 11.27
CA PHE A 21 -15.44 1.74 11.35
C PHE A 21 -14.35 1.10 12.19
N LEU A 22 -14.65 0.69 13.44
CA LEU A 22 -13.70 0.07 14.34
C LEU A 22 -13.17 -1.27 13.79
N GLY A 23 -14.05 -2.09 13.19
CA GLY A 23 -13.66 -3.35 12.56
C GLY A 23 -12.69 -3.13 11.38
N VAL A 24 -12.97 -2.16 10.50
CA VAL A 24 -12.07 -1.81 9.38
C VAL A 24 -10.73 -1.30 9.88
N ILE A 25 -10.71 -0.42 10.89
CA ILE A 25 -9.47 0.06 11.52
C ILE A 25 -8.67 -1.11 12.08
N SER A 26 -9.32 -2.01 12.84
CA SER A 26 -8.68 -3.19 13.41
C SER A 26 -8.05 -4.07 12.31
N CYS A 27 -8.78 -4.32 11.21
CA CYS A 27 -8.26 -5.09 10.08
C CYS A 27 -7.07 -4.41 9.41
N LEU A 28 -7.15 -3.10 9.12
CA LEU A 28 -6.08 -2.35 8.44
C LEU A 28 -4.81 -2.26 9.31
N VAL A 29 -4.97 -1.97 10.62
CA VAL A 29 -3.86 -1.93 11.57
C VAL A 29 -3.28 -3.31 11.75
N GLY A 30 -4.13 -4.33 11.97
CA GLY A 30 -3.71 -5.71 12.16
C GLY A 30 -2.93 -6.26 10.97
N ALA A 31 -3.47 -6.12 9.75
CA ALA A 31 -2.80 -6.54 8.52
C ALA A 31 -1.45 -5.86 8.34
N ARG A 32 -1.38 -4.52 8.52
CA ARG A 32 -0.14 -3.76 8.42
C ARG A 32 0.89 -4.21 9.46
N THR A 33 0.46 -4.38 10.70
CA THR A 33 1.33 -4.81 11.82
C THR A 33 1.90 -6.20 11.54
N ALA A 34 1.06 -7.16 11.15
CA ALA A 34 1.49 -8.50 10.78
C ALA A 34 2.47 -8.49 9.61
N ALA A 35 2.14 -7.76 8.53
CA ALA A 35 2.98 -7.66 7.33
C ALA A 35 4.35 -7.06 7.64
N MET A 36 4.42 -5.96 8.38
CA MET A 36 5.68 -5.28 8.72
C MET A 36 6.55 -6.13 9.64
N ALA A 37 5.96 -6.79 10.65
CA ALA A 37 6.69 -7.67 11.55
C ALA A 37 7.17 -8.95 10.83
N PHE A 38 6.34 -9.53 9.96
CA PHE A 38 6.72 -10.68 9.15
C PHE A 38 7.83 -10.34 8.15
N ASN A 39 7.74 -9.19 7.49
CA ASN A 39 8.81 -8.71 6.60
C ASN A 39 10.15 -8.59 7.35
N ARG A 40 10.12 -8.08 8.59
CA ARG A 40 11.30 -8.00 9.45
C ARG A 40 11.89 -9.39 9.76
N LEU A 41 11.04 -10.37 10.05
CA LEU A 41 11.47 -11.76 10.29
C LEU A 41 12.00 -12.41 9.02
N ALA A 42 11.30 -12.22 7.92
CA ALA A 42 11.71 -12.74 6.63
C ALA A 42 13.09 -12.21 6.22
N ASP A 43 13.33 -10.92 6.34
CA ASP A 43 14.56 -10.29 5.91
C ASP A 43 15.64 -10.18 7.00
N TRP A 44 15.47 -10.86 8.15
CA TRP A 44 16.33 -10.74 9.32
C TRP A 44 17.83 -10.86 9.02
N GLN A 45 18.23 -11.92 8.30
CA GLN A 45 19.63 -12.15 7.94
C GLN A 45 20.13 -11.19 6.85
N ILE A 46 19.25 -10.78 5.96
CA ILE A 46 19.52 -9.83 4.88
C ILE A 46 19.76 -8.44 5.49
N ASP A 47 18.87 -8.00 6.38
CA ASP A 47 18.96 -6.71 7.06
C ASP A 47 20.24 -6.56 7.88
N GLN A 48 20.71 -7.63 8.54
CA GLN A 48 21.97 -7.61 9.30
C GLN A 48 23.20 -7.34 8.43
N ARG A 49 23.19 -7.78 7.16
CA ARG A 49 24.28 -7.61 6.21
C ARG A 49 24.20 -6.30 5.44
N ASN A 50 23.05 -5.66 5.40
CA ASN A 50 22.85 -4.38 4.70
C ASN A 50 23.20 -3.21 5.65
N PRO A 51 24.26 -2.41 5.39
CA PRO A 51 24.67 -1.30 6.25
C PRO A 51 23.53 -0.28 6.49
N ARG A 52 22.62 -0.10 5.53
CA ARG A 52 21.47 0.83 5.63
C ARG A 52 20.40 0.32 6.62
N THR A 53 20.24 -1.00 6.73
CA THR A 53 19.14 -1.59 7.51
C THR A 53 19.61 -2.36 8.75
N ALA A 54 20.93 -2.56 8.94
CA ALA A 54 21.50 -3.33 10.05
C ALA A 54 21.00 -2.91 11.42
N VAL A 55 20.86 -1.59 11.67
CA VAL A 55 20.31 -1.04 12.93
C VAL A 55 18.91 -1.59 13.23
N ARG A 56 18.13 -1.95 12.20
CA ARG A 56 16.78 -2.48 12.40
C ARG A 56 16.76 -3.80 13.18
N SER A 57 17.77 -4.65 12.99
CA SER A 57 17.85 -5.94 13.69
C SER A 57 18.22 -5.82 15.17
N THR A 58 18.74 -4.65 15.60
CA THR A 58 19.07 -4.37 17.01
C THR A 58 17.90 -3.78 17.79
N LEU A 59 16.90 -3.17 17.09
CA LEU A 59 15.78 -2.49 17.72
C LEU A 59 14.72 -3.43 18.28
N VAL A 60 14.58 -4.65 17.72
CA VAL A 60 13.51 -5.58 18.08
C VAL A 60 14.06 -7.00 18.10
N SER A 61 13.74 -7.81 19.12
CA SER A 61 14.11 -9.22 19.14
C SER A 61 13.25 -10.07 18.18
N LYS A 62 13.73 -11.23 17.76
CA LYS A 62 12.92 -12.18 16.97
C LYS A 62 11.64 -12.59 17.66
N MET A 63 11.70 -12.80 18.98
CA MET A 63 10.53 -13.14 19.79
C MET A 63 9.49 -12.01 19.74
N THR A 64 9.92 -10.77 19.96
CA THR A 64 9.03 -9.60 19.86
C THR A 64 8.42 -9.47 18.45
N ALA A 65 9.20 -9.72 17.41
CA ALA A 65 8.68 -9.70 16.05
C ALA A 65 7.60 -10.79 15.81
N TRP A 66 7.80 -12.03 16.29
CA TRP A 66 6.79 -13.09 16.23
C TRP A 66 5.53 -12.76 17.04
N LEU A 67 5.67 -12.22 18.24
CA LEU A 67 4.53 -11.76 19.04
C LEU A 67 3.76 -10.65 18.33
N THR A 68 4.47 -9.73 17.66
CA THR A 68 3.84 -8.66 16.89
C THR A 68 3.10 -9.20 15.65
N VAL A 69 3.64 -10.24 14.98
CA VAL A 69 2.90 -10.93 13.90
C VAL A 69 1.61 -11.52 14.46
N GLY A 70 1.69 -12.26 15.57
CA GLY A 70 0.52 -12.86 16.22
C GLY A 70 -0.53 -11.83 16.63
N ALA A 71 -0.11 -10.73 17.25
CA ALA A 71 -1.01 -9.62 17.61
C ALA A 71 -1.67 -8.99 16.36
N GLY A 72 -0.92 -8.80 15.29
CA GLY A 72 -1.45 -8.30 14.01
C GLY A 72 -2.47 -9.27 13.39
N MET A 73 -2.20 -10.57 13.43
CA MET A 73 -3.14 -11.61 12.98
C MET A 73 -4.45 -11.57 13.79
N VAL A 74 -4.35 -11.51 15.11
CA VAL A 74 -5.52 -11.40 16.00
C VAL A 74 -6.31 -10.13 15.69
N GLY A 75 -5.64 -8.99 15.45
CA GLY A 75 -6.28 -7.74 15.08
C GLY A 75 -7.02 -7.84 13.75
N LEU A 76 -6.43 -8.48 12.73
CA LEU A 76 -7.06 -8.68 11.43
C LEU A 76 -8.26 -9.64 11.52
N VAL A 77 -8.05 -10.84 12.05
CA VAL A 77 -9.10 -11.88 12.11
C VAL A 77 -10.22 -11.47 13.08
N GLY A 78 -9.88 -10.91 14.25
CA GLY A 78 -10.84 -10.39 15.21
C GLY A 78 -11.66 -9.25 14.64
N GLY A 79 -11.01 -8.28 13.97
CA GLY A 79 -11.74 -7.21 13.25
C GLY A 79 -12.68 -7.77 12.19
N ALA A 80 -12.22 -8.73 11.38
CA ALA A 80 -13.04 -9.37 10.34
C ALA A 80 -14.24 -10.14 10.92
N TRP A 81 -14.06 -10.81 12.06
CA TRP A 81 -15.14 -11.48 12.79
C TRP A 81 -16.28 -10.53 13.16
N PHE A 82 -15.93 -9.33 13.65
CA PHE A 82 -16.93 -8.33 14.03
C PHE A 82 -17.63 -7.69 12.83
N LEU A 83 -17.07 -7.77 11.62
CA LEU A 83 -17.62 -7.16 10.42
C LEU A 83 -18.72 -8.03 9.80
N ASN A 84 -18.33 -9.05 9.07
CA ASN A 84 -19.26 -9.99 8.42
C ASN A 84 -18.56 -11.31 8.05
N PRO A 85 -19.34 -12.39 7.73
CA PRO A 85 -18.78 -13.70 7.40
C PRO A 85 -17.82 -13.68 6.19
N LEU A 86 -18.09 -12.83 5.18
CA LEU A 86 -17.24 -12.73 4.00
C LEU A 86 -15.85 -12.18 4.34
N CYS A 87 -15.79 -11.13 5.17
CA CYS A 87 -14.53 -10.59 5.67
C CYS A 87 -13.75 -11.63 6.46
N LEU A 88 -14.43 -12.39 7.32
CA LEU A 88 -13.81 -13.45 8.10
C LEU A 88 -13.20 -14.54 7.20
N ILE A 89 -13.95 -15.04 6.22
CA ILE A 89 -13.49 -16.07 5.28
C ILE A 89 -12.30 -15.57 4.44
N LEU A 90 -12.29 -14.30 4.06
CA LEU A 90 -11.21 -13.70 3.26
C LEU A 90 -9.99 -13.26 4.09
N SER A 91 -10.10 -13.17 5.42
CA SER A 91 -9.01 -12.69 6.27
C SER A 91 -7.73 -13.55 6.20
N PRO A 92 -7.79 -14.90 6.11
CA PRO A 92 -6.58 -15.71 5.90
C PRO A 92 -5.94 -15.48 4.54
N VAL A 93 -6.76 -15.26 3.51
CA VAL A 93 -6.28 -14.96 2.15
C VAL A 93 -5.55 -13.62 2.13
N ALA A 94 -6.14 -12.58 2.73
CA ALA A 94 -5.52 -11.27 2.88
C ALA A 94 -4.19 -11.38 3.64
N LEU A 95 -4.16 -12.13 4.75
CA LEU A 95 -2.94 -12.37 5.52
C LEU A 95 -1.88 -13.08 4.69
N GLY A 96 -2.26 -14.11 3.93
CA GLY A 96 -1.36 -14.81 3.01
C GLY A 96 -0.73 -13.86 2.00
N ILE A 97 -1.52 -13.00 1.35
CA ILE A 97 -1.05 -12.02 0.37
C ILE A 97 -0.07 -11.03 1.00
N VAL A 98 -0.42 -10.44 2.17
CA VAL A 98 0.43 -9.42 2.82
C VAL A 98 1.70 -10.00 3.48
N CYS A 99 1.76 -11.30 3.75
CA CYS A 99 2.99 -11.96 4.19
C CYS A 99 3.83 -12.45 3.00
N PHE A 100 3.19 -12.99 1.97
CA PHE A 100 3.86 -13.59 0.82
C PHE A 100 4.78 -12.61 0.08
N TYR A 101 4.40 -11.33 -0.07
CA TYR A 101 5.22 -10.34 -0.76
C TYR A 101 6.64 -10.25 -0.18
N SER A 102 6.80 -10.42 1.15
CA SER A 102 8.10 -10.35 1.83
C SER A 102 9.10 -11.42 1.36
N LEU A 103 8.61 -12.49 0.75
CA LEU A 103 9.45 -13.58 0.26
C LEU A 103 9.84 -13.41 -1.21
N THR A 104 9.15 -12.54 -1.94
CA THR A 104 9.21 -12.47 -3.40
C THR A 104 10.57 -12.05 -3.96
N LYS A 105 11.32 -11.19 -3.27
CA LYS A 105 12.70 -10.80 -3.66
C LYS A 105 13.67 -11.98 -3.79
N ARG A 106 13.35 -13.15 -3.24
CA ARG A 106 14.20 -14.34 -3.29
C ARG A 106 14.09 -15.07 -4.63
N PHE A 107 12.97 -14.92 -5.34
CA PHE A 107 12.72 -15.68 -6.57
C PHE A 107 12.27 -14.83 -7.77
N THR A 108 11.80 -13.59 -7.58
CA THR A 108 11.32 -12.76 -8.69
C THR A 108 11.73 -11.29 -8.56
N TRP A 109 12.02 -10.67 -9.71
CA TRP A 109 12.25 -9.22 -9.85
C TRP A 109 10.95 -8.40 -9.80
N ALA A 110 9.78 -9.04 -9.92
CA ALA A 110 8.46 -8.40 -9.86
C ALA A 110 7.97 -8.16 -8.42
N SER A 111 8.84 -8.27 -7.40
CA SER A 111 8.51 -8.10 -5.97
C SER A 111 7.73 -6.82 -5.66
N HIS A 112 8.04 -5.72 -6.37
CA HIS A 112 7.35 -4.44 -6.26
C HIS A 112 5.85 -4.54 -6.65
N GLY A 113 5.53 -5.33 -7.67
CA GLY A 113 4.15 -5.62 -8.06
C GLY A 113 3.41 -6.43 -7.00
N PHE A 114 4.07 -7.41 -6.36
CA PHE A 114 3.46 -8.18 -5.26
C PHE A 114 3.16 -7.29 -4.04
N LEU A 115 4.04 -6.35 -3.71
CA LEU A 115 3.75 -5.35 -2.69
C LEU A 115 2.55 -4.48 -3.09
N GLY A 116 2.50 -4.06 -4.35
CA GLY A 116 1.37 -3.31 -4.90
C GLY A 116 0.05 -4.06 -4.75
N VAL A 117 0.00 -5.34 -5.13
CA VAL A 117 -1.18 -6.20 -4.95
C VAL A 117 -1.56 -6.28 -3.47
N ALA A 118 -0.59 -6.51 -2.58
CA ALA A 118 -0.86 -6.63 -1.15
C ALA A 118 -1.53 -5.37 -0.58
N LEU A 119 -1.06 -4.17 -0.92
CA LEU A 119 -1.67 -2.93 -0.45
C LEU A 119 -2.96 -2.58 -1.21
N GLY A 120 -3.09 -2.98 -2.47
CA GLY A 120 -4.29 -2.81 -3.29
C GLY A 120 -5.50 -3.62 -2.80
N THR A 121 -5.30 -4.65 -1.95
CA THR A 121 -6.41 -5.37 -1.32
C THR A 121 -7.15 -4.55 -0.28
N ALA A 122 -6.53 -3.52 0.31
CA ALA A 122 -7.12 -2.74 1.41
C ALA A 122 -8.43 -2.01 1.03
N PRO A 123 -8.53 -1.32 -0.14
CA PRO A 123 -9.80 -0.75 -0.60
C PRO A 123 -10.90 -1.79 -0.79
N VAL A 124 -10.56 -2.95 -1.34
CA VAL A 124 -11.51 -4.05 -1.57
C VAL A 124 -12.03 -4.59 -0.24
N GLY A 125 -11.14 -4.91 0.70
CA GLY A 125 -11.52 -5.37 2.02
C GLY A 125 -12.40 -4.39 2.79
N ALA A 126 -12.08 -3.10 2.71
CA ALA A 126 -12.86 -2.04 3.36
C ALA A 126 -14.27 -1.88 2.73
N TRP A 127 -14.40 -2.05 1.42
CA TRP A 127 -15.69 -2.08 0.73
C TRP A 127 -16.54 -3.26 1.19
N LEU A 128 -15.96 -4.47 1.17
CA LEU A 128 -16.65 -5.70 1.60
C LEU A 128 -17.06 -5.63 3.08
N ALA A 129 -16.28 -4.93 3.91
CA ALA A 129 -16.61 -4.70 5.32
C ALA A 129 -17.91 -3.91 5.51
N VAL A 130 -18.18 -2.94 4.62
CA VAL A 130 -19.38 -2.10 4.65
C VAL A 130 -20.58 -2.81 3.98
N ARG A 131 -20.34 -3.37 2.77
CA ARG A 131 -21.40 -3.90 1.90
C ARG A 131 -21.76 -5.35 2.18
N GLY A 132 -20.87 -6.14 2.78
CA GLY A 132 -21.03 -7.56 2.99
C GLY A 132 -21.02 -8.41 1.72
N GLN A 133 -20.85 -7.80 0.55
CA GLN A 133 -20.88 -8.44 -0.77
C GLN A 133 -20.06 -7.65 -1.78
N PHE A 134 -19.73 -8.30 -2.90
CA PHE A 134 -19.09 -7.66 -4.05
C PHE A 134 -20.16 -7.17 -5.03
N ASP A 135 -20.53 -5.91 -4.93
CA ASP A 135 -21.61 -5.29 -5.70
C ASP A 135 -21.15 -4.13 -6.61
N SER A 136 -19.85 -3.87 -6.68
CA SER A 136 -19.29 -2.76 -7.48
C SER A 136 -17.83 -3.02 -7.87
N TRP A 137 -17.43 -2.49 -9.04
CA TRP A 137 -16.04 -2.46 -9.50
C TRP A 137 -15.23 -1.28 -8.94
N VAL A 138 -15.88 -0.30 -8.30
CA VAL A 138 -15.23 0.87 -7.70
C VAL A 138 -14.06 0.51 -6.78
N PRO A 139 -14.19 -0.43 -5.81
CA PRO A 139 -13.07 -0.79 -4.94
C PRO A 139 -11.92 -1.51 -5.66
N ILE A 140 -12.22 -2.25 -6.76
CA ILE A 140 -11.18 -2.89 -7.57
C ILE A 140 -10.37 -1.84 -8.31
N VAL A 141 -11.04 -0.86 -8.94
CA VAL A 141 -10.38 0.24 -9.66
C VAL A 141 -9.48 1.04 -8.71
N LEU A 142 -9.97 1.35 -7.50
CA LEU A 142 -9.15 1.99 -6.47
C LEU A 142 -8.01 1.08 -6.01
N GLY A 143 -8.24 -0.22 -5.84
CA GLY A 143 -7.22 -1.21 -5.49
C GLY A 143 -6.10 -1.30 -6.52
N VAL A 144 -6.46 -1.30 -7.82
CA VAL A 144 -5.49 -1.26 -8.94
C VAL A 144 -4.70 0.03 -8.92
N ALA A 145 -5.36 1.19 -8.74
CA ALA A 145 -4.67 2.48 -8.61
C ALA A 145 -3.64 2.46 -7.48
N VAL A 146 -4.03 1.97 -6.30
CA VAL A 146 -3.13 1.83 -5.14
C VAL A 146 -1.99 0.87 -5.44
N GLY A 147 -2.27 -0.27 -6.06
CA GLY A 147 -1.26 -1.27 -6.40
C GLY A 147 -0.19 -0.73 -7.35
N LEU A 148 -0.61 -0.02 -8.40
CA LEU A 148 0.28 0.61 -9.37
C LEU A 148 1.12 1.72 -8.73
N TRP A 149 0.50 2.58 -7.94
CA TRP A 149 1.18 3.63 -7.19
C TRP A 149 2.22 3.07 -6.22
N VAL A 150 1.85 2.04 -5.44
CA VAL A 150 2.76 1.37 -4.49
C VAL A 150 3.94 0.74 -5.23
N ALA A 151 3.70 0.03 -6.32
CA ALA A 151 4.77 -0.57 -7.10
C ALA A 151 5.73 0.49 -7.67
N GLY A 152 5.20 1.63 -8.11
CA GLY A 152 6.00 2.75 -8.62
C GLY A 152 6.93 3.35 -7.58
N PHE A 153 6.40 3.71 -6.41
CA PHE A 153 7.23 4.28 -5.36
C PHE A 153 8.22 3.28 -4.75
N ASP A 154 7.84 2.00 -4.66
CA ASP A 154 8.74 0.97 -4.12
C ASP A 154 9.92 0.70 -5.07
N LEU A 155 9.73 0.84 -6.39
CA LEU A 155 10.83 0.84 -7.35
C LEU A 155 11.83 1.97 -7.10
N ILE A 156 11.34 3.19 -6.81
CA ILE A 156 12.19 4.34 -6.47
C ILE A 156 12.93 4.08 -5.17
N TYR A 157 12.22 3.57 -4.16
CA TYR A 157 12.83 3.27 -2.87
C TYR A 157 13.91 2.17 -2.96
N ALA A 158 13.67 1.14 -3.76
CA ALA A 158 14.58 0.03 -3.97
C ALA A 158 15.90 0.42 -4.68
N LEU A 159 15.95 1.58 -5.34
CA LEU A 159 17.20 2.10 -5.91
C LEU A 159 18.29 2.30 -4.85
N GLN A 160 17.93 2.58 -3.61
CA GLN A 160 18.86 2.76 -2.49
C GLN A 160 19.58 1.46 -2.10
N ASP A 161 18.96 0.31 -2.37
CA ASP A 161 19.51 -1.02 -2.06
C ASP A 161 20.06 -1.73 -3.30
N ARG A 162 20.05 -1.10 -4.49
CA ARG A 162 20.38 -1.72 -5.77
C ARG A 162 21.71 -2.47 -5.75
N GLU A 163 22.78 -1.84 -5.26
CA GLU A 163 24.12 -2.44 -5.23
C GLU A 163 24.21 -3.57 -4.20
N PHE A 164 23.56 -3.42 -3.07
CA PHE A 164 23.45 -4.46 -2.05
C PHE A 164 22.69 -5.66 -2.59
N ASP A 165 21.48 -5.45 -3.15
CA ASP A 165 20.64 -6.50 -3.74
C ASP A 165 21.41 -7.29 -4.81
N ARG A 166 22.21 -6.59 -5.64
CA ARG A 166 23.05 -7.23 -6.67
C ARG A 166 24.15 -8.11 -6.07
N ARG A 167 24.81 -7.65 -5.01
CA ARG A 167 25.90 -8.40 -4.33
C ARG A 167 25.37 -9.63 -3.60
N GLU A 168 24.21 -9.52 -2.98
CA GLU A 168 23.55 -10.59 -2.23
C GLU A 168 22.72 -11.54 -3.12
N GLY A 169 22.69 -11.31 -4.43
CA GLY A 169 21.90 -12.14 -5.37
C GLY A 169 20.39 -12.02 -5.21
N LEU A 170 19.91 -10.94 -4.57
CA LEU A 170 18.48 -10.68 -4.43
C LEU A 170 17.90 -10.20 -5.76
N ARG A 171 16.68 -10.64 -6.04
CA ARG A 171 16.00 -10.33 -7.29
C ARG A 171 15.11 -9.11 -7.10
N SER A 172 15.66 -7.91 -7.31
CA SER A 172 14.87 -6.68 -7.43
C SER A 172 14.92 -6.16 -8.86
N PHE A 173 13.91 -5.40 -9.27
CA PHE A 173 13.86 -4.80 -10.61
C PHE A 173 15.05 -3.88 -10.86
N PRO A 174 15.43 -2.96 -9.92
CA PRO A 174 16.61 -2.11 -10.10
C PRO A 174 17.93 -2.87 -10.19
N ALA A 175 18.07 -3.96 -9.43
CA ALA A 175 19.29 -4.79 -9.48
C ALA A 175 19.46 -5.48 -10.83
N ARG A 176 18.35 -5.89 -11.46
CA ARG A 176 18.36 -6.60 -12.75
C ARG A 176 18.43 -5.67 -13.95
N PHE A 177 17.63 -4.61 -13.98
CA PHE A 177 17.43 -3.77 -15.18
C PHE A 177 18.10 -2.40 -15.09
N GLY A 178 18.65 -2.08 -13.95
CA GLY A 178 19.36 -0.81 -13.71
C GLY A 178 18.44 0.36 -13.34
N GLU A 179 19.06 1.46 -12.94
CA GLU A 179 18.41 2.66 -12.43
C GLU A 179 17.47 3.32 -13.46
N GLY A 180 17.99 3.56 -14.67
CA GLY A 180 17.21 4.24 -15.70
C GLY A 180 15.94 3.48 -16.11
N ALA A 181 15.98 2.13 -16.11
CA ALA A 181 14.80 1.32 -16.37
C ALA A 181 13.81 1.39 -15.20
N ALA A 182 14.31 1.36 -13.95
CA ALA A 182 13.48 1.45 -12.76
C ALA A 182 12.74 2.79 -12.67
N LEU A 183 13.42 3.91 -12.95
CA LEU A 183 12.79 5.23 -12.95
C LEU A 183 11.73 5.38 -14.06
N ARG A 184 11.99 4.86 -15.27
CA ARG A 184 10.98 4.86 -16.36
C ARG A 184 9.78 4.01 -15.99
N MET A 185 9.99 2.82 -15.41
CA MET A 185 8.92 1.94 -14.96
C MET A 185 8.09 2.60 -13.85
N ALA A 186 8.72 3.23 -12.86
CA ALA A 186 8.04 3.96 -11.79
C ALA A 186 7.17 5.09 -12.36
N MET A 187 7.69 5.88 -13.28
CA MET A 187 6.94 6.96 -13.94
C MET A 187 5.72 6.42 -14.72
N MET A 188 5.87 5.32 -15.44
CA MET A 188 4.76 4.67 -16.15
C MET A 188 3.68 4.17 -15.16
N LEU A 189 4.09 3.51 -14.08
CA LEU A 189 3.18 3.01 -13.06
C LEU A 189 2.44 4.14 -12.34
N HIS A 190 3.11 5.25 -12.03
CA HIS A 190 2.47 6.44 -11.46
C HIS A 190 1.50 7.11 -12.42
N GLY A 191 1.82 7.17 -13.72
CA GLY A 191 0.90 7.67 -14.75
C GLY A 191 -0.37 6.82 -14.85
N LEU A 192 -0.21 5.49 -14.87
CA LEU A 192 -1.35 4.55 -14.84
C LEU A 192 -2.15 4.68 -13.55
N ALA A 193 -1.49 4.79 -12.39
CA ALA A 193 -2.15 5.00 -11.11
C ALA A 193 -3.00 6.28 -11.11
N ALA A 194 -2.48 7.38 -11.65
CA ALA A 194 -3.21 8.63 -11.81
C ALA A 194 -4.46 8.44 -12.70
N GLY A 195 -4.32 7.71 -13.82
CA GLY A 195 -5.45 7.37 -14.68
C GLY A 195 -6.53 6.55 -13.96
N PHE A 196 -6.13 5.52 -13.20
CA PHE A 196 -7.06 4.72 -12.40
C PHE A 196 -7.69 5.50 -11.24
N LEU A 197 -6.98 6.46 -10.62
CA LEU A 197 -7.56 7.37 -9.63
C LEU A 197 -8.62 8.30 -10.27
N GLY A 198 -8.38 8.81 -11.46
CA GLY A 198 -9.39 9.56 -12.22
C GLY A 198 -10.61 8.70 -12.55
N LEU A 199 -10.39 7.45 -13.03
CA LEU A 199 -11.46 6.49 -13.30
C LEU A 199 -12.26 6.16 -12.02
N PHE A 200 -11.58 5.98 -10.88
CA PHE A 200 -12.23 5.79 -9.59
C PHE A 200 -13.17 6.94 -9.24
N GLY A 201 -12.71 8.19 -9.37
CA GLY A 201 -13.55 9.36 -9.10
C GLY A 201 -14.76 9.43 -10.01
N TRP A 202 -14.59 9.15 -11.31
CA TRP A 202 -15.67 9.09 -12.27
C TRP A 202 -16.71 7.99 -11.93
N MET A 203 -16.24 6.77 -11.63
CA MET A 203 -17.11 5.64 -11.26
C MET A 203 -17.83 5.85 -9.92
N ALA A 204 -17.21 6.59 -8.99
CA ALA A 204 -17.81 6.95 -7.70
C ALA A 204 -18.82 8.10 -7.83
N GLY A 205 -18.99 8.70 -9.03
CA GLY A 205 -19.89 9.82 -9.27
C GLY A 205 -19.42 11.15 -8.66
N PHE A 206 -18.11 11.30 -8.46
CA PHE A 206 -17.51 12.51 -7.89
C PHE A 206 -17.50 13.67 -8.89
N GLY A 207 -17.63 14.88 -8.36
CA GLY A 207 -17.67 16.11 -9.15
C GLY A 207 -16.32 16.81 -9.23
N TRP A 208 -16.38 18.13 -9.48
CA TRP A 208 -15.22 18.99 -9.69
C TRP A 208 -14.26 19.06 -8.51
N ARG A 209 -14.76 18.90 -7.27
CA ARG A 209 -13.95 18.92 -6.04
C ARG A 209 -12.90 17.82 -6.03
N TYR A 210 -13.33 16.62 -6.37
CA TYR A 210 -12.39 15.50 -6.53
C TYR A 210 -11.45 15.73 -7.71
N GLY A 211 -11.95 16.33 -8.81
CA GLY A 211 -11.12 16.69 -9.97
C GLY A 211 -9.97 17.64 -9.61
N VAL A 212 -10.21 18.62 -8.74
CA VAL A 212 -9.15 19.51 -8.22
C VAL A 212 -8.12 18.70 -7.43
N ILE A 213 -8.56 17.87 -6.48
CA ILE A 213 -7.66 17.04 -5.67
C ILE A 213 -6.88 16.06 -6.55
N TRP A 214 -7.53 15.41 -7.50
CA TRP A 214 -6.88 14.52 -8.46
C TRP A 214 -5.79 15.23 -9.26
N SER A 215 -6.03 16.48 -9.71
CA SER A 215 -5.03 17.29 -10.39
C SER A 215 -3.82 17.58 -9.50
N VAL A 216 -4.03 17.87 -8.21
CA VAL A 216 -2.95 18.05 -7.23
C VAL A 216 -2.18 16.75 -7.04
N VAL A 217 -2.86 15.59 -6.98
CA VAL A 217 -2.22 14.28 -6.91
C VAL A 217 -1.35 14.02 -8.14
N CYS A 218 -1.82 14.35 -9.36
CA CYS A 218 -1.02 14.22 -10.58
C CYS A 218 0.26 15.05 -10.50
N ILE A 219 0.17 16.29 -10.02
CA ILE A 219 1.34 17.16 -9.82
C ILE A 219 2.29 16.58 -8.77
N ALA A 220 1.77 16.06 -7.65
CA ALA A 220 2.59 15.45 -6.61
C ALA A 220 3.37 14.22 -7.14
N LEU A 221 2.72 13.35 -7.92
CA LEU A 221 3.37 12.21 -8.56
C LEU A 221 4.42 12.64 -9.61
N TRP A 222 4.16 13.70 -10.34
CA TRP A 222 5.14 14.24 -11.27
C TRP A 222 6.38 14.78 -10.54
N ILE A 223 6.19 15.53 -9.44
CA ILE A 223 7.27 16.05 -8.59
C ILE A 223 8.08 14.89 -8.01
N GLU A 224 7.43 13.84 -7.47
CA GLU A 224 8.10 12.65 -6.93
C GLU A 224 9.02 12.01 -7.97
N ASN A 225 8.52 11.77 -9.18
CA ASN A 225 9.31 11.19 -10.25
C ASN A 225 10.45 12.12 -10.71
N HIS A 226 10.31 13.43 -10.57
CA HIS A 226 11.38 14.37 -10.90
C HIS A 226 12.48 14.36 -9.83
N TRP A 227 12.12 14.43 -8.55
CA TRP A 227 13.06 14.41 -7.44
C TRP A 227 13.78 13.07 -7.28
N SER A 228 13.14 11.96 -7.63
CA SER A 228 13.73 10.63 -7.56
C SER A 228 14.96 10.45 -8.46
N LYS A 229 15.17 11.32 -9.44
CA LYS A 229 16.37 11.35 -10.30
C LYS A 229 17.60 11.83 -9.54
N VAL A 230 17.42 12.58 -8.44
CA VAL A 230 18.51 13.08 -7.58
C VAL A 230 18.73 12.08 -6.44
N GLU A 231 19.89 11.44 -6.41
CA GLU A 231 20.16 10.32 -5.50
C GLU A 231 19.95 10.66 -4.02
N GLY A 232 20.41 11.83 -3.56
CA GLY A 232 20.26 12.27 -2.17
C GLY A 232 18.82 12.62 -1.74
N GLU A 233 17.90 12.84 -2.66
CA GLU A 233 16.51 13.26 -2.38
C GLU A 233 15.51 12.10 -2.43
N ARG A 234 15.90 10.91 -2.89
CA ARG A 234 15.01 9.74 -3.06
C ARG A 234 14.24 9.37 -1.80
N GLY A 235 14.89 9.40 -0.64
CA GLY A 235 14.25 9.06 0.63
C GLY A 235 13.20 10.09 1.07
N LYS A 236 13.47 11.37 0.87
CA LYS A 236 12.54 12.46 1.18
C LYS A 236 11.36 12.47 0.19
N ALA A 237 11.64 12.34 -1.10
CA ALA A 237 10.62 12.24 -2.15
C ALA A 237 9.64 11.11 -1.85
N PHE A 238 10.15 9.91 -1.55
CA PHE A 238 9.36 8.76 -1.13
C PHE A 238 8.44 9.07 0.04
N PHE A 239 8.95 9.63 1.14
CA PHE A 239 8.17 9.80 2.36
C PHE A 239 7.09 10.89 2.22
N LEU A 240 7.48 12.05 1.66
CA LEU A 240 6.58 13.20 1.52
C LEU A 240 5.48 12.94 0.49
N ALA A 241 5.83 12.37 -0.69
CA ALA A 241 4.86 12.09 -1.73
C ALA A 241 3.84 11.04 -1.29
N ASN A 242 4.29 9.97 -0.61
CA ASN A 242 3.39 8.92 -0.13
C ASN A 242 2.39 9.42 0.91
N ALA A 243 2.83 10.26 1.84
CA ALA A 243 1.93 10.88 2.81
C ALA A 243 0.95 11.84 2.12
N ALA A 244 1.45 12.68 1.20
CA ALA A 244 0.63 13.66 0.48
C ALA A 244 -0.42 12.97 -0.41
N VAL A 245 -0.02 12.06 -1.31
CA VAL A 245 -0.93 11.39 -2.26
C VAL A 245 -2.05 10.66 -1.52
N SER A 246 -1.71 9.86 -0.50
CA SER A 246 -2.72 9.08 0.23
C SER A 246 -3.66 9.97 1.06
N GLY A 247 -3.13 11.04 1.67
CA GLY A 247 -3.92 12.03 2.41
C GLY A 247 -4.81 12.86 1.51
N LEU A 248 -4.31 13.31 0.36
CA LEU A 248 -5.08 14.08 -0.63
C LEU A 248 -6.26 13.28 -1.17
N VAL A 249 -6.06 12.01 -1.57
CA VAL A 249 -7.16 11.18 -2.08
C VAL A 249 -8.23 10.98 -1.01
N LEU A 250 -7.85 10.68 0.24
CA LEU A 250 -8.83 10.58 1.34
C LEU A 250 -9.54 11.93 1.57
N GLY A 251 -8.79 13.03 1.59
CA GLY A 251 -9.34 14.38 1.73
C GLY A 251 -10.32 14.74 0.62
N GLY A 252 -10.01 14.36 -0.63
CA GLY A 252 -10.90 14.54 -1.79
C GLY A 252 -12.20 13.77 -1.64
N VAL A 253 -12.12 12.50 -1.19
CA VAL A 253 -13.32 11.69 -0.91
C VAL A 253 -14.17 12.31 0.20
N VAL A 254 -13.53 12.75 1.29
CA VAL A 254 -14.23 13.43 2.39
C VAL A 254 -14.89 14.72 1.91
N TRP A 255 -14.18 15.51 1.10
CA TRP A 255 -14.75 16.76 0.57
C TRP A 255 -15.93 16.53 -0.37
N GLU A 256 -15.90 15.49 -1.20
CA GLU A 256 -17.06 15.14 -2.05
C GLU A 256 -18.26 14.65 -1.25
N ILE A 257 -18.06 13.82 -0.23
CA ILE A 257 -19.13 13.22 0.53
C ILE A 257 -19.75 14.22 1.53
N PHE A 258 -18.95 15.05 2.19
CA PHE A 258 -19.38 15.89 3.31
C PHE A 258 -19.33 17.40 3.03
N GLY A 259 -18.74 17.83 1.93
CA GLY A 259 -18.55 19.24 1.61
C GLY A 259 -19.76 19.95 1.02
N LYS A 260 -20.98 19.53 1.39
CA LYS A 260 -22.25 20.14 0.95
C LYS A 260 -22.41 21.54 1.49
#